data_6966f4d34697bedf3433ce3e9ea611af
#
_entry.id   6966f4d34697bedf3433ce3e9ea611af
#
_cell.length_a   1.000
_cell.length_b   1.000
_cell.length_c   1.000
_cell.angle_alpha   90.00
_cell.angle_beta   90.00
_cell.angle_gamma   90.00
#
_symmetry.space_group_name_H-M   'P 1'
#
loop_
_entity.id
_entity.type
_entity.pdbx_description
1 polymer ?
#
loop_
_entity_poly.entity_id
_entity_poly.type
_entity_poly.pdbx_seq_one_letter_code
_entity_poly.pdbx_strand_id
1 'polypeptide(L)'
;QTVVTQEPSLTVSPGGTVTLTCGLSSGSVTASNYPGWFQQKPGQAPRALIYSTNDRHSWVPSRFSGSLSGGKAALTITGAQPEDEAEYYCALDIGDITEFGGGTQLTVL
;
A
#
# COMPACT_ATOMS: atom_id res chain seq x y z
N GLN A 1 12.70 12.32 -13.97
CA GLN A 1 12.52 10.96 -13.50
C GLN A 1 11.22 10.83 -12.73
N THR A 2 10.56 9.70 -12.95
CA THR A 2 9.32 9.41 -12.24
C THR A 2 9.63 8.65 -10.97
N VAL A 3 9.04 9.08 -9.86
CA VAL A 3 9.19 8.41 -8.57
C VAL A 3 7.83 7.99 -8.06
N VAL A 4 7.81 6.95 -7.26
CA VAL A 4 6.62 6.44 -6.60
C VAL A 4 6.40 7.23 -5.32
N THR A 5 5.20 7.78 -5.14
CA THR A 5 4.88 8.66 -4.02
C THR A 5 3.83 8.03 -3.12
N GLN A 6 4.06 8.14 -1.81
CA GLN A 6 3.16 7.65 -0.77
C GLN A 6 3.05 8.69 0.34
N GLU A 7 1.94 8.69 1.07
CA GLU A 7 1.86 9.53 2.29
C GLU A 7 2.94 9.08 3.28
N PRO A 8 3.69 10.00 3.90
CA PRO A 8 4.72 9.61 4.86
C PRO A 8 4.14 8.91 6.10
N SER A 9 2.99 9.37 6.58
CA SER A 9 2.37 8.80 7.77
C SER A 9 0.87 9.05 7.76
N LEU A 10 0.13 8.09 8.32
CA LEU A 10 -1.31 8.18 8.51
C LEU A 10 -1.66 7.59 9.87
N THR A 11 -2.76 8.06 10.42
CA THR A 11 -3.26 7.62 11.72
C THR A 11 -4.71 7.19 11.57
N VAL A 12 -5.09 6.12 12.26
CA VAL A 12 -6.46 5.62 12.26
C VAL A 12 -6.82 5.14 13.67
N SER A 13 -8.09 5.31 14.04
CA SER A 13 -8.61 4.75 15.29
C SER A 13 -8.91 3.26 15.11
N PRO A 14 -8.83 2.46 16.18
CA PRO A 14 -9.24 1.04 16.08
C PRO A 14 -10.67 0.92 15.57
N GLY A 15 -10.88 0.04 14.61
CA GLY A 15 -12.17 -0.15 13.96
C GLY A 15 -12.48 0.85 12.87
N GLY A 16 -11.64 1.86 12.67
CA GLY A 16 -11.83 2.86 11.63
C GLY A 16 -11.36 2.39 10.27
N THR A 17 -11.59 3.23 9.26
CA THR A 17 -11.17 2.97 7.88
C THR A 17 -10.09 3.95 7.47
N VAL A 18 -9.03 3.44 6.86
CA VAL A 18 -7.94 4.26 6.36
C VAL A 18 -7.59 3.82 4.95
N THR A 19 -7.21 4.78 4.11
CA THR A 19 -6.78 4.51 2.75
C THR A 19 -5.39 5.08 2.54
N LEU A 20 -4.46 4.21 2.14
CA LEU A 20 -3.11 4.58 1.76
C LEU A 20 -3.07 4.68 0.24
N THR A 21 -2.41 5.70 -0.29
CA THR A 21 -2.32 5.87 -1.74
C THR A 21 -0.90 5.75 -2.24
N CYS A 22 -0.79 5.41 -3.50
CA CYS A 22 0.48 5.19 -4.18
C CYS A 22 0.35 5.78 -5.58
N GLY A 23 1.12 6.81 -5.84
CA GLY A 23 1.06 7.52 -7.10
C GLY A 23 2.41 7.63 -7.77
N LEU A 24 2.40 8.22 -8.94
CA LEU A 24 3.61 8.56 -9.67
C LEU A 24 3.77 10.07 -9.64
N SER A 25 5.02 10.52 -9.54
CA SER A 25 5.31 11.96 -9.60
C SER A 25 4.93 12.55 -10.95
N SER A 26 4.84 11.71 -11.98
CA SER A 26 4.42 12.10 -13.32
C SER A 26 3.61 10.97 -13.93
N GLY A 27 2.39 11.27 -14.35
CA GLY A 27 1.50 10.30 -14.96
C GLY A 27 0.60 9.60 -13.96
N SER A 28 -0.15 8.63 -14.45
CA SER A 28 -1.15 7.89 -13.67
C SER A 28 -0.74 6.44 -13.50
N VAL A 29 -1.06 5.90 -12.34
CA VAL A 29 -0.93 4.48 -12.09
C VAL A 29 -2.10 3.76 -12.74
N THR A 30 -1.81 2.72 -13.49
CA THR A 30 -2.82 1.88 -14.12
C THR A 30 -2.59 0.41 -13.74
N ALA A 31 -3.50 -0.46 -14.13
CA ALA A 31 -3.37 -1.90 -13.89
C ALA A 31 -2.10 -2.48 -14.50
N SER A 32 -1.60 -1.88 -15.60
CA SER A 32 -0.38 -2.36 -16.25
C SER A 32 0.88 -2.07 -15.43
N ASN A 33 0.78 -1.28 -14.37
CA ASN A 33 1.86 -1.11 -13.41
C ASN A 33 1.86 -2.20 -12.33
N TYR A 34 0.87 -3.10 -12.31
CA TYR A 34 0.75 -4.22 -11.38
C TYR A 34 1.03 -3.82 -9.93
N PRO A 35 0.29 -2.85 -9.38
CA PRO A 35 0.59 -2.36 -8.03
C PRO A 35 0.61 -3.48 -7.00
N GLY A 36 1.64 -3.49 -6.19
CA GLY A 36 1.80 -4.39 -5.07
C GLY A 36 1.97 -3.63 -3.77
N TRP A 37 1.62 -4.27 -2.66
CA TRP A 37 1.74 -3.69 -1.33
C TRP A 37 2.46 -4.66 -0.41
N PHE A 38 3.33 -4.12 0.44
CA PHE A 38 4.12 -4.88 1.40
C PHE A 38 3.94 -4.29 2.78
N GLN A 39 3.91 -5.14 3.79
CA GLN A 39 3.81 -4.73 5.18
C GLN A 39 5.12 -5.04 5.88
N GLN A 40 5.64 -4.09 6.64
CA GLN A 40 6.85 -4.29 7.44
C GLN A 40 6.61 -3.83 8.86
N LYS A 41 6.78 -4.73 9.81
CA LYS A 41 6.73 -4.42 11.23
C LYS A 41 8.14 -4.21 11.77
N PRO A 42 8.31 -3.45 12.87
CA PRO A 42 9.64 -3.16 13.39
C PRO A 42 10.45 -4.43 13.64
N GLY A 43 11.71 -4.41 13.19
CA GLY A 43 12.61 -5.53 13.37
C GLY A 43 12.34 -6.75 12.53
N GLN A 44 11.37 -6.67 11.60
CA GLN A 44 10.97 -7.79 10.75
C GLN A 44 11.22 -7.46 9.29
N ALA A 45 11.32 -8.49 8.47
CA ALA A 45 11.39 -8.31 7.03
C ALA A 45 10.02 -7.92 6.49
N PRO A 46 9.96 -7.16 5.37
CA PRO A 46 8.68 -6.90 4.71
C PRO A 46 8.07 -8.20 4.21
N ARG A 47 6.75 -8.27 4.21
CA ARG A 47 6.06 -9.40 3.59
C ARG A 47 4.99 -8.90 2.63
N ALA A 48 4.80 -9.66 1.54
CA ALA A 48 3.86 -9.30 0.50
C ALA A 48 2.42 -9.38 1.02
N LEU A 49 1.65 -8.34 0.75
CA LEU A 49 0.27 -8.19 1.20
C LEU A 49 -0.70 -8.32 0.03
N ILE A 50 -0.50 -7.51 -1.00
CA ILE A 50 -1.36 -7.40 -2.18
C ILE A 50 -0.47 -7.47 -3.41
N TYR A 51 -0.96 -8.11 -4.47
CA TYR A 51 -0.31 -8.12 -5.78
C TYR A 51 -1.34 -7.88 -6.88
N SER A 52 -0.88 -7.50 -8.06
CA SER A 52 -1.74 -7.27 -9.23
C SER A 52 -2.95 -6.39 -8.89
N THR A 53 -2.70 -5.26 -8.24
CA THR A 53 -3.69 -4.24 -7.86
C THR A 53 -4.54 -4.65 -6.65
N ASN A 54 -5.19 -5.81 -6.68
CA ASN A 54 -6.24 -6.13 -5.70
C ASN A 54 -6.27 -7.60 -5.26
N ASP A 55 -5.23 -8.37 -5.53
CA ASP A 55 -5.19 -9.78 -5.10
C ASP A 55 -4.50 -9.90 -3.76
N ARG A 56 -5.19 -10.44 -2.77
CA ARG A 56 -4.61 -10.67 -1.44
C ARG A 56 -3.82 -11.97 -1.43
N HIS A 57 -2.64 -11.94 -0.81
CA HIS A 57 -1.96 -13.18 -0.45
C HIS A 57 -2.78 -13.93 0.60
N SER A 58 -2.60 -15.25 0.68
CA SER A 58 -3.47 -16.13 1.48
C SER A 58 -3.48 -15.79 2.97
N TRP A 59 -2.41 -15.20 3.51
CA TRP A 59 -2.33 -14.85 4.92
C TRP A 59 -3.08 -13.56 5.27
N VAL A 60 -3.49 -12.77 4.27
CA VAL A 60 -3.97 -11.40 4.46
C VAL A 60 -5.45 -11.41 4.86
N PRO A 61 -5.81 -10.74 5.96
CA PRO A 61 -7.22 -10.64 6.36
C PRO A 61 -8.06 -9.88 5.33
N SER A 62 -9.35 -10.20 5.30
CA SER A 62 -10.27 -9.58 4.34
C SER A 62 -10.49 -8.09 4.54
N ARG A 63 -10.10 -7.53 5.69
CA ARG A 63 -10.20 -6.09 5.92
C ARG A 63 -9.26 -5.26 5.04
N PHE A 64 -8.27 -5.89 4.43
CA PHE A 64 -7.37 -5.25 3.48
C PHE A 64 -7.90 -5.40 2.06
N SER A 65 -7.94 -4.32 1.31
CA SER A 65 -8.33 -4.37 -0.11
C SER A 65 -7.49 -3.39 -0.92
N GLY A 66 -7.14 -3.82 -2.12
CA GLY A 66 -6.42 -2.98 -3.08
C GLY A 66 -7.36 -2.50 -4.17
N SER A 67 -7.06 -1.34 -4.72
CA SER A 67 -7.85 -0.76 -5.80
C SER A 67 -7.04 0.25 -6.59
N LEU A 68 -7.62 0.71 -7.68
CA LEU A 68 -7.15 1.88 -8.44
C LEU A 68 -8.22 2.95 -8.37
N SER A 69 -7.81 4.19 -8.13
CA SER A 69 -8.74 5.30 -8.05
C SER A 69 -8.00 6.60 -8.33
N GLY A 70 -8.54 7.40 -9.26
CA GLY A 70 -8.00 8.73 -9.53
C GLY A 70 -6.57 8.74 -10.02
N GLY A 71 -6.15 7.71 -10.75
CA GLY A 71 -4.78 7.62 -11.26
C GLY A 71 -3.77 7.17 -10.21
N LYS A 72 -4.23 6.61 -9.10
CA LYS A 72 -3.38 6.09 -8.03
C LYS A 72 -3.81 4.69 -7.64
N ALA A 73 -2.86 3.91 -7.14
CA ALA A 73 -3.18 2.68 -6.43
C ALA A 73 -3.54 3.01 -4.99
N ALA A 74 -4.43 2.23 -4.41
CA ALA A 74 -4.88 2.46 -3.04
C ALA A 74 -4.94 1.14 -2.28
N LEU A 75 -4.56 1.20 -1.01
CA LEU A 75 -4.75 0.13 -0.04
C LEU A 75 -5.71 0.64 1.02
N THR A 76 -6.85 -0.01 1.17
CA THR A 76 -7.85 0.37 2.15
C THR A 76 -7.93 -0.69 3.23
N ILE A 77 -7.88 -0.25 4.48
CA ILE A 77 -8.08 -1.11 5.65
C ILE A 77 -9.41 -0.69 6.27
N THR A 78 -10.41 -1.57 6.21
CA THR A 78 -11.74 -1.32 6.76
C THR A 78 -11.85 -2.06 8.08
N GLY A 79 -11.95 -1.31 9.18
CA GLY A 79 -11.93 -1.90 10.51
C GLY A 79 -10.51 -2.18 11.00
N ALA A 80 -9.67 -1.15 11.01
CA ALA A 80 -8.26 -1.28 11.38
C ALA A 80 -8.11 -1.87 12.78
N GLN A 81 -7.13 -2.75 12.93
CA GLN A 81 -6.81 -3.43 14.19
C GLN A 81 -5.45 -2.97 14.70
N PRO A 82 -5.18 -3.08 16.01
CA PRO A 82 -3.87 -2.68 16.54
C PRO A 82 -2.68 -3.37 15.85
N GLU A 83 -2.85 -4.62 15.48
CA GLU A 83 -1.79 -5.38 14.78
C GLU A 83 -1.52 -4.88 13.36
N ASP A 84 -2.34 -4.00 12.82
CA ASP A 84 -2.12 -3.41 11.51
C ASP A 84 -1.12 -2.26 11.55
N GLU A 85 -0.71 -1.81 12.72
CA GLU A 85 0.32 -0.77 12.84
C GLU A 85 1.62 -1.31 12.26
N ALA A 86 2.11 -0.63 11.23
CA ALA A 86 3.27 -1.08 10.48
C ALA A 86 3.65 -0.01 9.47
N GLU A 87 4.77 -0.24 8.78
CA GLU A 87 5.10 0.51 7.59
C GLU A 87 4.60 -0.25 6.36
N TYR A 88 3.98 0.48 5.42
CA TYR A 88 3.42 -0.11 4.20
C TYR A 88 4.12 0.49 3.00
N TYR A 89 4.63 -0.38 2.13
CA TYR A 89 5.32 0.02 0.92
C TYR A 89 4.51 -0.40 -0.29
N CYS A 90 4.47 0.48 -1.29
CA CYS A 90 3.88 0.12 -2.57
C CYS A 90 4.99 -0.07 -3.59
N ALA A 91 4.76 -0.96 -4.54
CA ALA A 91 5.68 -1.26 -5.63
C ALA A 91 4.93 -1.17 -6.95
N LEU A 92 5.54 -0.53 -7.93
CA LEU A 92 4.97 -0.37 -9.26
C LEU A 92 5.97 -0.83 -10.31
N ASP A 93 5.47 -1.53 -11.32
CA ASP A 93 6.26 -1.83 -12.52
C ASP A 93 6.22 -0.61 -13.43
N ILE A 94 7.37 -0.05 -13.73
CA ILE A 94 7.52 1.11 -14.60
C ILE A 94 8.49 0.72 -15.70
N GLY A 95 7.94 0.45 -16.89
CA GLY A 95 8.73 -0.11 -17.96
C GLY A 95 9.17 -1.52 -17.61
N ASP A 96 10.47 -1.77 -17.58
CA ASP A 96 11.01 -3.09 -17.26
C ASP A 96 11.65 -3.16 -15.87
N ILE A 97 11.38 -2.16 -15.00
CA ILE A 97 11.90 -2.15 -13.64
C ILE A 97 10.75 -2.01 -12.65
N THR A 98 11.01 -2.43 -11.42
CA THR A 98 10.09 -2.25 -10.29
C THR A 98 10.63 -1.17 -9.39
N GLU A 99 9.78 -0.17 -9.10
CA GLU A 99 10.12 0.94 -8.20
C GLU A 99 9.25 0.87 -6.97
N PHE A 100 9.83 1.19 -5.81
CA PHE A 100 9.12 1.22 -4.54
C PHE A 100 8.91 2.65 -4.09
N GLY A 101 7.79 2.91 -3.42
CA GLY A 101 7.58 4.17 -2.71
C GLY A 101 8.42 4.23 -1.44
N GLY A 102 8.41 5.38 -0.79
CA GLY A 102 9.17 5.59 0.45
C GLY A 102 8.53 4.98 1.68
N GLY A 103 7.31 4.49 1.55
CA GLY A 103 6.59 3.86 2.65
C GLY A 103 5.67 4.82 3.39
N THR A 104 4.59 4.27 3.93
CA THR A 104 3.65 4.98 4.79
C THR A 104 3.68 4.35 6.17
N GLN A 105 4.01 5.13 7.19
CA GLN A 105 3.90 4.66 8.57
C GLN A 105 2.45 4.78 9.00
N LEU A 106 1.82 3.66 9.30
CA LEU A 106 0.45 3.63 9.81
C LEU A 106 0.47 3.46 11.33
N THR A 107 -0.14 4.41 12.02
CA THR A 107 -0.31 4.35 13.46
C THR A 107 -1.78 4.04 13.76
N VAL A 108 -2.02 3.04 14.59
CA VAL A 108 -3.35 2.70 15.07
C VAL A 108 -3.42 3.15 16.52
N LEU A 109 -4.32 4.08 16.79
CA LEU A 109 -4.43 4.74 18.11
C LEU A 109 -4.83 3.80 19.25
#